data_2b72a8a84b850bbe45044c8d68b94ffc
#
_entry.id   2b72a8a84b850bbe45044c8d68b94ffc
#
_cell.length_a   1.000
_cell.length_b   1.000
_cell.length_c   1.000
_cell.angle_alpha   90.00
_cell.angle_beta   90.00
_cell.angle_gamma   90.00
#
_symmetry.space_group_name_H-M   'P 1'
#
loop_
_entity.id
_entity.type
_entity.pdbx_description
1 polymer ?
#
loop_
_entity_poly.entity_id
_entity_poly.type
_entity_poly.pdbx_seq_one_letter_code
_entity_poly.pdbx_strand_id
1 'polypeptide(L)'
;VMKKTMLRSLCYLLVVVLGLQLVSVWLFSNETEAAAENVQNGIQFKDTSGNIIHAHGGGILKVGSYYYWFGENRNADGTFNAVSCYRSSDLKTWEFRSNVLTKSSAAELNVSNIERPKVIYNSSTNKFVLWMHWENGVDYGQARTAVASSSTVDGTYTYQGSFRPLGYDSRDMTVFNDNGTAYLISATRVNADMNIYKLTPDFLGVDSLVQTLWVGQYREAPAMFKRNGVYFLVTSGATGWDPNQGKYATATSITGTWSGLSNFGDATTYDSQSAYVLPIEGSSSTTYLYMGDRWAGAWSGKVMESRYVWLPLSFPSSTSLSMSWGSNVSLDTSTGTVTASSPAIDTNAYYILENRNGGKALNVLNQGTADGDDLEQYIDSGWYSQQWKFVSAGSGYYKIMNRASGKLIGVESGSTADGAIIEQWADGGWTSQHWQIVDGGAGNFKLKNRATSKIIDISGASKANGGAAIQWTDNGGKNQQWRLLKVE
;
A
#
# COMPACT_ATOMS: atom_id res chain seq x y z
N VAL A 1 -21.38 61.44 50.22
CA VAL A 1 -21.95 60.03 50.18
C VAL A 1 -22.08 59.50 48.75
N MET A 2 -22.40 60.33 47.74
CA MET A 2 -22.57 59.90 46.33
C MET A 2 -21.27 59.49 45.58
N LYS A 3 -20.09 59.95 45.96
CA LYS A 3 -18.82 59.59 45.28
C LYS A 3 -18.25 58.21 45.65
N LYS A 4 -18.61 57.64 46.81
CA LYS A 4 -18.11 56.31 47.20
C LYS A 4 -18.88 55.13 46.56
N THR A 5 -20.13 55.35 46.16
CA THR A 5 -20.97 54.29 45.51
C THR A 5 -20.63 54.18 44.05
N MET A 6 -20.21 55.22 43.36
CA MET A 6 -19.80 55.15 41.94
C MET A 6 -18.46 54.44 41.73
N LEU A 7 -17.52 54.52 42.69
CA LEU A 7 -16.22 53.89 42.60
C LEU A 7 -16.32 52.35 42.80
N ARG A 8 -17.29 51.92 43.63
CA ARG A 8 -17.51 50.47 43.84
C ARG A 8 -18.17 49.78 42.62
N SER A 9 -19.11 50.46 41.95
CA SER A 9 -19.75 49.96 40.74
C SER A 9 -18.77 49.89 39.56
N LEU A 10 -17.81 50.81 39.46
CA LEU A 10 -16.80 50.82 38.42
C LEU A 10 -15.77 49.65 38.61
N CYS A 11 -15.39 49.34 39.88
CA CYS A 11 -14.50 48.22 40.18
C CYS A 11 -15.16 46.85 39.89
N TYR A 12 -16.46 46.68 40.14
CA TYR A 12 -17.17 45.45 39.81
C TYR A 12 -17.33 45.27 38.28
N LEU A 13 -17.54 46.36 37.54
CA LEU A 13 -17.63 46.28 36.06
C LEU A 13 -16.28 45.94 35.41
N LEU A 14 -15.16 46.47 35.97
CA LEU A 14 -13.82 46.15 35.47
C LEU A 14 -13.40 44.68 35.77
N VAL A 15 -13.78 44.13 36.92
CA VAL A 15 -13.48 42.72 37.28
C VAL A 15 -14.30 41.77 36.46
N VAL A 16 -15.57 42.11 36.12
CA VAL A 16 -16.41 41.28 35.26
C VAL A 16 -15.95 41.31 33.80
N VAL A 17 -15.50 42.45 33.28
CA VAL A 17 -14.97 42.56 31.90
C VAL A 17 -13.61 41.89 31.78
N LEU A 18 -12.72 41.96 32.78
CA LEU A 18 -11.44 41.26 32.82
C LEU A 18 -11.64 39.72 33.01
N GLY A 19 -12.64 39.30 33.78
CA GLY A 19 -13.01 37.91 33.94
C GLY A 19 -13.59 37.29 32.67
N LEU A 20 -14.39 38.02 31.90
CA LEU A 20 -14.93 37.60 30.62
C LEU A 20 -13.88 37.55 29.49
N GLN A 21 -12.87 38.44 29.52
CA GLN A 21 -11.76 38.37 28.57
C GLN A 21 -10.78 37.22 28.88
N LEU A 22 -10.58 36.85 30.14
CA LEU A 22 -9.76 35.70 30.51
C LEU A 22 -10.44 34.35 30.22
N VAL A 23 -11.79 34.32 30.28
CA VAL A 23 -12.55 33.12 29.91
C VAL A 23 -12.65 32.95 28.40
N SER A 24 -12.69 34.07 27.63
CA SER A 24 -12.71 33.97 26.15
C SER A 24 -11.35 33.59 25.55
N VAL A 25 -10.22 33.87 26.23
CA VAL A 25 -8.88 33.43 25.77
C VAL A 25 -8.63 31.94 26.06
N TRP A 26 -9.37 31.34 27.01
CA TRP A 26 -9.26 29.89 27.30
C TRP A 26 -10.18 28.99 26.46
N LEU A 27 -11.12 29.56 25.71
CA LEU A 27 -12.02 28.81 24.83
C LEU A 27 -11.53 28.69 23.37
N PHE A 28 -10.40 29.32 23.03
CA PHE A 28 -9.82 29.27 21.67
C PHE A 28 -8.46 28.61 21.57
N SER A 29 -8.02 27.81 22.56
CA SER A 29 -6.76 27.11 22.49
C SER A 29 -6.90 25.63 22.86
N ASN A 30 -7.80 24.94 22.20
CA ASN A 30 -7.77 23.48 22.06
C ASN A 30 -8.47 23.09 20.76
N GLU A 31 -8.15 23.71 19.64
CA GLU A 31 -8.02 22.92 18.45
C GLU A 31 -6.74 22.09 18.67
N THR A 32 -6.90 20.90 19.25
CA THR A 32 -5.94 19.85 19.00
C THR A 32 -5.89 19.75 17.48
N GLU A 33 -4.81 20.23 16.86
CA GLU A 33 -4.44 19.73 15.53
C GLU A 33 -4.64 18.22 15.61
N ALA A 34 -5.63 17.71 14.90
CA ALA A 34 -5.79 16.28 14.75
C ALA A 34 -4.44 15.80 14.25
N ALA A 35 -3.71 15.04 15.08
CA ALA A 35 -2.38 14.57 14.73
C ALA A 35 -2.52 13.92 13.36
N ALA A 36 -1.73 14.40 12.39
CA ALA A 36 -1.81 13.93 11.02
C ALA A 36 -1.79 12.40 11.05
N GLU A 37 -2.86 11.80 10.56
CA GLU A 37 -3.06 10.38 10.69
C GLU A 37 -2.11 9.63 9.75
N ASN A 38 -1.37 8.65 10.28
CA ASN A 38 -0.36 7.92 9.53
C ASN A 38 -0.90 6.58 9.02
N VAL A 39 -0.66 6.29 7.75
CA VAL A 39 -0.84 4.96 7.14
C VAL A 39 0.52 4.27 7.09
N GLN A 40 0.62 3.07 7.61
CA GLN A 40 1.85 2.27 7.53
C GLN A 40 1.89 1.51 6.21
N ASN A 41 2.99 1.65 5.45
CA ASN A 41 3.19 0.97 4.18
C ASN A 41 3.70 -0.47 4.34
N GLY A 42 3.33 -1.32 3.38
CA GLY A 42 3.83 -2.69 3.29
C GLY A 42 3.15 -3.67 4.23
N ILE A 43 1.98 -3.31 4.77
CA ILE A 43 1.15 -4.18 5.62
C ILE A 43 -0.24 -4.38 4.99
N GLN A 44 -1.01 -5.33 5.53
CA GLN A 44 -2.44 -5.42 5.30
C GLN A 44 -3.15 -4.35 6.12
N PHE A 45 -4.06 -3.61 5.49
CA PHE A 45 -4.87 -2.63 6.21
C PHE A 45 -6.07 -3.33 6.87
N LYS A 46 -6.60 -2.70 7.92
CA LYS A 46 -7.78 -3.18 8.65
C LYS A 46 -8.90 -2.16 8.57
N ASP A 47 -10.12 -2.67 8.53
CA ASP A 47 -11.33 -1.85 8.65
C ASP A 47 -11.63 -1.47 10.11
N THR A 48 -12.65 -0.65 10.31
CA THR A 48 -13.08 -0.20 11.65
C THR A 48 -13.56 -1.33 12.56
N SER A 49 -13.80 -2.52 12.02
CA SER A 49 -14.17 -3.73 12.77
C SER A 49 -12.96 -4.63 13.06
N GLY A 50 -11.75 -4.23 12.61
CA GLY A 50 -10.51 -4.98 12.78
C GLY A 50 -10.30 -6.08 11.74
N ASN A 51 -11.18 -6.21 10.73
CA ASN A 51 -11.01 -7.18 9.65
C ASN A 51 -10.01 -6.66 8.61
N ILE A 52 -9.31 -7.58 7.97
CA ILE A 52 -8.41 -7.26 6.85
C ILE A 52 -9.23 -6.65 5.69
N ILE A 53 -8.74 -5.54 5.15
CA ILE A 53 -9.31 -4.92 3.95
C ILE A 53 -8.88 -5.72 2.73
N HIS A 54 -9.86 -6.18 1.97
CA HIS A 54 -9.69 -6.85 0.68
C HIS A 54 -10.16 -5.93 -0.44
N ALA A 55 -9.24 -5.08 -0.93
CA ALA A 55 -9.51 -4.12 -2.01
C ALA A 55 -8.32 -3.99 -2.97
N HIS A 56 -7.64 -5.13 -3.25
CA HIS A 56 -6.50 -5.18 -4.13
C HIS A 56 -6.86 -4.86 -5.58
N GLY A 57 -5.87 -4.43 -6.37
CA GLY A 57 -6.06 -4.06 -7.78
C GLY A 57 -7.04 -2.91 -8.01
N GLY A 58 -7.56 -2.34 -6.96
CA GLY A 58 -8.74 -1.48 -6.94
C GLY A 58 -8.50 -0.02 -7.30
N GLY A 59 -9.51 0.80 -7.02
CA GLY A 59 -9.47 2.25 -7.17
C GLY A 59 -10.41 2.94 -6.21
N ILE A 60 -10.23 4.24 -6.04
CA ILE A 60 -11.02 5.08 -5.14
C ILE A 60 -11.83 6.10 -5.95
N LEU A 61 -13.10 6.24 -5.59
CA LEU A 61 -13.99 7.29 -6.08
C LEU A 61 -14.40 8.21 -4.92
N LYS A 62 -14.19 9.51 -5.04
CA LYS A 62 -14.69 10.50 -4.10
C LYS A 62 -16.14 10.86 -4.45
N VAL A 63 -17.04 10.74 -3.47
CA VAL A 63 -18.46 11.13 -3.61
C VAL A 63 -18.84 11.94 -2.37
N GLY A 64 -19.14 13.22 -2.57
CA GLY A 64 -19.37 14.15 -1.47
C GLY A 64 -18.12 14.27 -0.58
N SER A 65 -18.29 14.08 0.72
CA SER A 65 -17.21 14.12 1.71
C SER A 65 -16.49 12.79 1.91
N TYR A 66 -16.90 11.73 1.19
CA TYR A 66 -16.37 10.40 1.40
C TYR A 66 -15.58 9.89 0.19
N TYR A 67 -14.58 9.06 0.48
CA TYR A 67 -13.83 8.24 -0.44
C TYR A 67 -14.37 6.82 -0.38
N TYR A 68 -14.67 6.23 -1.54
CA TYR A 68 -15.15 4.85 -1.66
C TYR A 68 -14.07 4.03 -2.38
N TRP A 69 -13.52 3.05 -1.69
CA TRP A 69 -12.46 2.17 -2.20
C TRP A 69 -13.06 0.84 -2.63
N PHE A 70 -12.94 0.54 -3.90
CA PHE A 70 -13.40 -0.72 -4.50
C PHE A 70 -12.19 -1.57 -4.83
N GLY A 71 -12.28 -2.90 -4.64
CA GLY A 71 -11.20 -3.78 -5.02
C GLY A 71 -11.56 -5.26 -4.93
N GLU A 72 -10.58 -6.06 -5.29
CA GLU A 72 -10.69 -7.51 -5.37
C GLU A 72 -10.79 -8.14 -3.98
N ASN A 73 -11.78 -9.00 -3.82
CA ASN A 73 -11.92 -9.94 -2.72
C ASN A 73 -12.00 -11.34 -3.32
N ARG A 74 -11.05 -12.20 -2.99
CA ARG A 74 -10.91 -13.54 -3.57
C ARG A 74 -11.07 -14.62 -2.52
N ASN A 75 -11.45 -15.81 -2.95
CA ASN A 75 -11.41 -17.03 -2.15
C ASN A 75 -9.96 -17.45 -1.85
N ALA A 76 -9.78 -18.39 -0.93
CA ALA A 76 -8.47 -18.91 -0.56
C ALA A 76 -7.71 -19.59 -1.71
N ASP A 77 -8.44 -20.06 -2.71
CA ASP A 77 -7.91 -20.67 -3.96
C ASP A 77 -7.58 -19.63 -5.04
N GLY A 78 -7.80 -18.34 -4.76
CA GLY A 78 -7.54 -17.24 -5.68
C GLY A 78 -8.68 -16.89 -6.63
N THR A 79 -9.79 -17.66 -6.64
CA THR A 79 -10.96 -17.36 -7.48
C THR A 79 -11.76 -16.19 -6.93
N PHE A 80 -12.59 -15.57 -7.78
CA PHE A 80 -13.43 -14.44 -7.43
C PHE A 80 -14.42 -14.77 -6.31
N ASN A 81 -14.49 -13.92 -5.30
CA ASN A 81 -15.53 -13.94 -4.27
C ASN A 81 -16.44 -12.73 -4.40
N ALA A 82 -15.87 -11.52 -4.42
CA ALA A 82 -16.60 -10.27 -4.50
C ALA A 82 -15.73 -9.10 -4.99
N VAL A 83 -16.36 -8.03 -5.42
CA VAL A 83 -15.80 -6.68 -5.37
C VAL A 83 -16.27 -6.05 -4.07
N SER A 84 -15.35 -5.82 -3.14
CA SER A 84 -15.64 -5.19 -1.86
C SER A 84 -15.59 -3.67 -1.99
N CYS A 85 -16.43 -2.98 -1.20
CA CYS A 85 -16.47 -1.53 -1.09
C CYS A 85 -16.25 -1.10 0.36
N TYR A 86 -15.32 -0.18 0.56
CA TYR A 86 -15.05 0.47 1.84
C TYR A 86 -15.22 1.97 1.71
N ARG A 87 -15.56 2.65 2.81
CA ARG A 87 -15.76 4.10 2.86
C ARG A 87 -14.87 4.73 3.90
N SER A 88 -14.32 5.90 3.59
CA SER A 88 -13.50 6.70 4.50
C SER A 88 -13.73 8.19 4.27
N SER A 89 -13.59 9.03 5.31
CA SER A 89 -13.52 10.48 5.19
C SER A 89 -12.08 11.01 5.23
N ASP A 90 -11.12 10.18 5.68
CA ASP A 90 -9.74 10.58 5.99
C ASP A 90 -8.67 9.75 5.26
N LEU A 91 -9.09 8.75 4.47
CA LEU A 91 -8.22 7.78 3.76
C LEU A 91 -7.43 6.84 4.69
N LYS A 92 -7.65 6.89 5.99
CA LYS A 92 -7.02 6.01 6.97
C LYS A 92 -8.03 5.09 7.64
N THR A 93 -9.14 5.65 8.09
CA THR A 93 -10.19 4.93 8.80
C THR A 93 -11.22 4.43 7.79
N TRP A 94 -11.25 3.12 7.55
CA TRP A 94 -12.07 2.51 6.51
C TRP A 94 -13.22 1.70 7.11
N GLU A 95 -14.44 2.05 6.76
CA GLU A 95 -15.66 1.31 7.11
C GLU A 95 -16.02 0.37 5.97
N PHE A 96 -16.14 -0.92 6.22
CA PHE A 96 -16.70 -1.85 5.24
C PHE A 96 -18.17 -1.49 4.94
N ARG A 97 -18.51 -1.34 3.66
CA ARG A 97 -19.86 -0.98 3.22
C ARG A 97 -20.64 -2.17 2.72
N SER A 98 -20.11 -2.83 1.74
CA SER A 98 -20.79 -3.97 1.09
C SER A 98 -19.84 -4.70 0.14
N ASN A 99 -20.22 -5.89 -0.25
CA ASN A 99 -19.75 -6.55 -1.45
C ASN A 99 -20.69 -6.14 -2.60
N VAL A 100 -20.28 -5.15 -3.39
CA VAL A 100 -21.12 -4.52 -4.41
C VAL A 100 -21.42 -5.44 -5.59
N LEU A 101 -20.54 -6.41 -5.86
CA LEU A 101 -20.71 -7.47 -6.85
C LEU A 101 -20.13 -8.76 -6.25
N THR A 102 -20.82 -9.88 -6.41
CA THR A 102 -20.41 -11.18 -5.86
C THR A 102 -20.44 -12.28 -6.92
N LYS A 103 -19.79 -13.40 -6.65
CA LYS A 103 -19.85 -14.57 -7.53
C LYS A 103 -21.26 -15.08 -7.80
N SER A 104 -22.24 -14.76 -6.94
CA SER A 104 -23.65 -15.12 -7.14
C SER A 104 -24.47 -14.07 -7.88
N SER A 105 -23.87 -12.92 -8.24
CA SER A 105 -24.59 -11.84 -8.95
C SER A 105 -24.96 -12.21 -10.39
N ALA A 106 -24.21 -13.13 -11.02
CA ALA A 106 -24.52 -13.69 -12.34
C ALA A 106 -23.86 -15.06 -12.51
N ALA A 107 -24.42 -15.89 -13.40
CA ALA A 107 -23.86 -17.23 -13.68
C ALA A 107 -22.40 -17.18 -14.18
N GLU A 108 -22.08 -16.17 -15.00
CA GLU A 108 -20.73 -15.93 -15.54
C GLU A 108 -19.68 -15.62 -14.43
N LEU A 109 -20.12 -15.23 -13.25
CA LEU A 109 -19.26 -14.89 -12.11
C LEU A 109 -19.05 -16.04 -11.14
N ASN A 110 -19.80 -17.14 -11.24
CA ASN A 110 -19.74 -18.25 -10.28
C ASN A 110 -18.36 -18.89 -10.18
N VAL A 111 -17.70 -19.08 -11.32
CA VAL A 111 -16.31 -19.51 -11.42
C VAL A 111 -15.63 -18.53 -12.35
N SER A 112 -14.86 -17.60 -11.78
CA SER A 112 -14.21 -16.55 -12.55
C SER A 112 -13.00 -16.01 -11.80
N ASN A 113 -12.14 -15.28 -12.50
CA ASN A 113 -11.22 -14.31 -11.91
C ASN A 113 -11.70 -12.92 -12.32
N ILE A 114 -11.86 -12.06 -11.32
CA ILE A 114 -12.16 -10.63 -11.52
C ILE A 114 -10.97 -9.85 -10.98
N GLU A 115 -10.41 -8.99 -11.82
CA GLU A 115 -9.22 -8.22 -11.49
C GLU A 115 -9.41 -6.74 -11.83
N ARG A 116 -8.65 -5.89 -11.13
CA ARG A 116 -8.58 -4.45 -11.39
C ARG A 116 -9.92 -3.70 -11.39
N PRO A 117 -10.87 -3.96 -10.47
CA PRO A 117 -12.16 -3.28 -10.48
C PRO A 117 -11.98 -1.77 -10.28
N LYS A 118 -12.64 -0.96 -11.10
CA LYS A 118 -12.66 0.51 -11.07
C LYS A 118 -14.07 1.03 -11.25
N VAL A 119 -14.46 1.99 -10.44
CA VAL A 119 -15.76 2.64 -10.53
C VAL A 119 -15.60 4.08 -10.98
N ILE A 120 -16.40 4.47 -11.98
CA ILE A 120 -16.55 5.86 -12.43
C ILE A 120 -18.02 6.27 -12.36
N TYR A 121 -18.26 7.56 -12.15
CA TYR A 121 -19.62 8.11 -12.12
C TYR A 121 -19.97 8.76 -13.46
N ASN A 122 -21.14 8.40 -14.00
CA ASN A 122 -21.73 9.00 -15.18
C ASN A 122 -22.83 9.98 -14.75
N SER A 123 -22.56 11.27 -14.89
CA SER A 123 -23.51 12.33 -14.49
C SER A 123 -24.72 12.43 -15.41
N SER A 124 -24.61 11.97 -16.67
CA SER A 124 -25.72 12.03 -17.64
C SER A 124 -26.78 10.97 -17.34
N THR A 125 -26.37 9.81 -16.83
CA THR A 125 -27.27 8.69 -16.50
C THR A 125 -27.52 8.56 -15.00
N ASN A 126 -26.82 9.32 -14.17
CA ASN A 126 -26.79 9.19 -12.71
C ASN A 126 -26.46 7.76 -12.27
N LYS A 127 -25.49 7.13 -12.93
CA LYS A 127 -25.02 5.77 -12.63
C LYS A 127 -23.57 5.74 -12.22
N PHE A 128 -23.27 4.87 -11.27
CA PHE A 128 -21.94 4.40 -10.96
C PHE A 128 -21.68 3.18 -11.84
N VAL A 129 -20.61 3.20 -12.61
CA VAL A 129 -20.26 2.14 -13.56
C VAL A 129 -18.95 1.50 -13.13
N LEU A 130 -18.99 0.21 -12.89
CA LEU A 130 -17.87 -0.63 -12.49
C LEU A 130 -17.33 -1.36 -13.72
N TRP A 131 -16.06 -1.18 -13.99
CA TRP A 131 -15.31 -1.89 -15.01
C TRP A 131 -14.26 -2.79 -14.36
N MET A 132 -13.98 -3.96 -14.96
CA MET A 132 -13.04 -4.94 -14.43
C MET A 132 -12.54 -5.88 -15.53
N HIS A 133 -11.36 -6.48 -15.33
CA HIS A 133 -10.87 -7.60 -16.13
C HIS A 133 -11.57 -8.88 -15.69
N TRP A 134 -12.00 -9.70 -16.63
CA TRP A 134 -12.71 -10.96 -16.41
C TRP A 134 -12.02 -12.13 -17.09
N GLU A 135 -11.85 -13.23 -16.35
CA GLU A 135 -11.39 -14.53 -16.83
C GLU A 135 -12.30 -15.64 -16.28
N ASN A 136 -12.26 -16.81 -16.91
CA ASN A 136 -13.13 -17.94 -16.62
C ASN A 136 -12.79 -18.71 -15.32
N GLY A 137 -11.82 -18.28 -14.54
CA GLY A 137 -11.37 -18.93 -13.31
C GLY A 137 -10.52 -20.19 -13.54
N VAL A 138 -10.22 -20.54 -14.78
CA VAL A 138 -9.39 -21.72 -15.17
C VAL A 138 -8.06 -21.27 -15.77
N ASP A 139 -8.12 -20.33 -16.70
CA ASP A 139 -6.96 -19.78 -17.39
C ASP A 139 -7.16 -18.30 -17.72
N TYR A 140 -6.14 -17.67 -18.31
CA TYR A 140 -6.16 -16.26 -18.76
C TYR A 140 -6.39 -16.14 -20.28
N GLY A 141 -7.06 -17.12 -20.92
CA GLY A 141 -7.31 -17.15 -22.36
C GLY A 141 -8.54 -16.39 -22.79
N GLN A 142 -9.44 -16.01 -21.89
CA GLN A 142 -10.64 -15.26 -22.23
C GLN A 142 -10.32 -13.79 -22.48
N ALA A 143 -9.50 -13.16 -21.62
CA ALA A 143 -9.03 -11.79 -21.75
C ALA A 143 -10.16 -10.81 -22.11
N ARG A 144 -11.18 -10.74 -21.23
CA ARG A 144 -12.38 -9.91 -21.42
C ARG A 144 -12.38 -8.76 -20.42
N THR A 145 -13.02 -7.67 -20.78
CA THR A 145 -13.50 -6.69 -19.83
C THR A 145 -14.92 -7.03 -19.42
N ALA A 146 -15.30 -6.71 -18.18
CA ALA A 146 -16.67 -6.87 -17.68
C ALA A 146 -17.19 -5.57 -17.12
N VAL A 147 -18.51 -5.39 -17.14
CA VAL A 147 -19.17 -4.15 -16.74
C VAL A 147 -20.33 -4.45 -15.80
N ALA A 148 -20.49 -3.61 -14.78
CA ALA A 148 -21.67 -3.59 -13.92
C ALA A 148 -22.05 -2.15 -13.59
N SER A 149 -23.29 -1.90 -13.19
CA SER A 149 -23.73 -0.55 -12.84
C SER A 149 -24.70 -0.52 -11.66
N SER A 150 -24.72 0.62 -10.95
CA SER A 150 -25.64 0.87 -9.83
C SER A 150 -26.11 2.32 -9.83
N SER A 151 -27.23 2.59 -9.19
CA SER A 151 -27.72 3.96 -8.92
C SER A 151 -27.14 4.54 -7.61
N THR A 152 -26.50 3.71 -6.78
CA THR A 152 -25.87 4.12 -5.52
C THR A 152 -24.41 3.65 -5.51
N VAL A 153 -23.53 4.43 -4.88
CA VAL A 153 -22.09 4.20 -4.92
C VAL A 153 -21.68 2.88 -4.26
N ASP A 154 -22.28 2.55 -3.12
CA ASP A 154 -21.97 1.37 -2.29
C ASP A 154 -23.09 0.34 -2.24
N GLY A 155 -24.08 0.47 -3.13
CA GLY A 155 -25.18 -0.52 -3.28
C GLY A 155 -24.78 -1.67 -4.20
N THR A 156 -25.74 -2.57 -4.45
CA THR A 156 -25.55 -3.69 -5.37
C THR A 156 -25.43 -3.21 -6.81
N TYR A 157 -24.43 -3.70 -7.52
CA TYR A 157 -24.23 -3.44 -8.94
C TYR A 157 -24.85 -4.56 -9.78
N THR A 158 -25.61 -4.17 -10.78
CA THR A 158 -26.18 -5.09 -11.76
C THR A 158 -25.14 -5.42 -12.82
N TYR A 159 -24.76 -6.69 -12.92
CA TYR A 159 -23.81 -7.18 -13.90
C TYR A 159 -24.39 -7.09 -15.31
N GLN A 160 -23.63 -6.55 -16.27
CA GLN A 160 -24.05 -6.35 -17.66
C GLN A 160 -23.43 -7.37 -18.62
N GLY A 161 -22.44 -8.14 -18.16
CA GLY A 161 -21.73 -9.13 -18.98
C GLY A 161 -20.26 -8.81 -19.17
N SER A 162 -19.56 -9.73 -19.86
CA SER A 162 -18.16 -9.58 -20.26
C SER A 162 -18.01 -9.65 -21.78
N PHE A 163 -17.02 -8.96 -22.33
CA PHE A 163 -16.73 -8.93 -23.75
C PHE A 163 -15.28 -8.54 -24.04
N ARG A 164 -14.81 -8.84 -25.25
CA ARG A 164 -13.56 -8.31 -25.79
C ARG A 164 -13.83 -6.95 -26.45
N PRO A 165 -13.22 -5.85 -25.99
CA PRO A 165 -13.45 -4.52 -26.55
C PRO A 165 -13.09 -4.47 -28.03
N LEU A 166 -14.08 -4.27 -28.91
CA LEU A 166 -13.91 -4.29 -30.37
C LEU A 166 -13.21 -5.56 -30.91
N GLY A 167 -13.30 -6.68 -30.16
CA GLY A 167 -12.67 -7.96 -30.50
C GLY A 167 -11.25 -8.14 -29.99
N TYR A 168 -10.64 -7.13 -29.39
CA TYR A 168 -9.29 -7.23 -28.81
C TYR A 168 -9.31 -7.88 -27.43
N ASP A 169 -8.21 -8.55 -27.09
CA ASP A 169 -7.94 -8.98 -25.70
C ASP A 169 -7.94 -7.78 -24.77
N SER A 170 -8.46 -7.96 -23.55
CA SER A 170 -8.42 -6.96 -22.50
C SER A 170 -8.07 -7.64 -21.17
N ARG A 171 -6.87 -7.39 -20.69
CA ARG A 171 -6.37 -7.88 -19.39
C ARG A 171 -6.32 -6.74 -18.37
N ASP A 172 -5.22 -6.54 -17.68
CA ASP A 172 -5.06 -5.45 -16.71
C ASP A 172 -5.53 -4.12 -17.27
N MET A 173 -6.37 -3.45 -16.50
CA MET A 173 -7.08 -2.28 -17.01
C MET A 173 -7.28 -1.19 -15.96
N THR A 174 -7.56 -0.01 -16.43
CA THR A 174 -8.13 1.09 -15.67
C THR A 174 -9.16 1.83 -16.51
N VAL A 175 -10.03 2.59 -15.87
CA VAL A 175 -10.91 3.56 -16.54
C VAL A 175 -10.59 4.96 -16.05
N PHE A 176 -10.75 5.93 -16.93
CA PHE A 176 -10.51 7.33 -16.64
C PHE A 176 -11.63 8.20 -17.24
N ASN A 177 -12.24 9.03 -16.40
CA ASN A 177 -13.26 10.00 -16.82
C ASN A 177 -12.61 11.38 -16.95
N ASP A 178 -12.51 11.87 -18.17
CA ASP A 178 -12.02 13.21 -18.48
C ASP A 178 -13.19 14.14 -18.79
N ASN A 179 -13.74 14.76 -17.75
CA ASN A 179 -14.82 15.75 -17.83
C ASN A 179 -16.04 15.25 -18.64
N GLY A 180 -16.48 14.02 -18.40
CA GLY A 180 -17.66 13.43 -19.02
C GLY A 180 -17.37 12.59 -20.27
N THR A 181 -16.15 12.57 -20.77
CA THR A 181 -15.69 11.57 -21.74
C THR A 181 -14.87 10.52 -21.02
N ALA A 182 -15.32 9.27 -21.04
CA ALA A 182 -14.62 8.20 -20.34
C ALA A 182 -13.81 7.31 -21.30
N TYR A 183 -12.74 6.76 -20.78
CA TYR A 183 -11.80 5.91 -21.49
C TYR A 183 -11.53 4.65 -20.71
N LEU A 184 -11.42 3.51 -21.41
CA LEU A 184 -10.84 2.27 -20.93
C LEU A 184 -9.40 2.19 -21.44
N ILE A 185 -8.47 1.91 -20.56
CA ILE A 185 -7.07 1.65 -20.89
C ILE A 185 -6.78 0.22 -20.44
N SER A 186 -6.43 -0.67 -21.37
CA SER A 186 -6.18 -2.07 -21.03
C SER A 186 -5.07 -2.70 -21.83
N ALA A 187 -4.35 -3.62 -21.16
CA ALA A 187 -3.34 -4.44 -21.79
C ALA A 187 -3.99 -5.43 -22.77
N THR A 188 -3.37 -5.62 -23.91
CA THR A 188 -3.85 -6.47 -25.00
C THR A 188 -2.73 -7.34 -25.59
N ARG A 189 -3.06 -8.31 -26.43
CA ARG A 189 -2.10 -9.25 -27.04
C ARG A 189 -1.18 -9.90 -25.99
N VAL A 190 -1.79 -10.50 -24.97
CA VAL A 190 -1.05 -11.12 -23.85
C VAL A 190 -0.09 -10.12 -23.18
N ASN A 191 -0.59 -8.92 -22.88
CA ASN A 191 0.14 -7.78 -22.30
C ASN A 191 1.23 -7.16 -23.18
N ALA A 192 1.35 -7.57 -24.46
CA ALA A 192 2.37 -7.03 -25.34
C ALA A 192 2.16 -5.55 -25.66
N ASP A 193 0.90 -5.11 -25.75
CA ASP A 193 0.50 -3.76 -26.11
C ASP A 193 -0.48 -3.18 -25.09
N MET A 194 -0.71 -1.86 -25.16
CA MET A 194 -1.69 -1.15 -24.35
C MET A 194 -2.67 -0.39 -25.24
N ASN A 195 -3.96 -0.71 -25.16
CA ASN A 195 -5.00 -0.03 -25.91
C ASN A 195 -5.67 1.05 -25.06
N ILE A 196 -5.99 2.17 -25.68
CA ILE A 196 -6.88 3.21 -25.16
C ILE A 196 -8.16 3.19 -25.99
N TYR A 197 -9.30 2.97 -25.34
CA TYR A 197 -10.62 3.00 -25.95
C TYR A 197 -11.41 4.16 -25.40
N LYS A 198 -12.21 4.81 -26.22
CA LYS A 198 -13.28 5.70 -25.79
C LYS A 198 -14.50 4.88 -25.45
N LEU A 199 -15.15 5.18 -24.32
CA LEU A 199 -16.38 4.53 -23.91
C LEU A 199 -17.60 5.18 -24.57
N THR A 200 -18.70 4.43 -24.63
CA THR A 200 -20.02 4.95 -25.02
C THR A 200 -20.49 6.05 -24.05
N PRO A 201 -21.42 6.94 -24.45
CA PRO A 201 -21.86 8.04 -23.58
C PRO A 201 -22.48 7.61 -22.24
N ASP A 202 -23.02 6.40 -22.15
CA ASP A 202 -23.55 5.82 -20.91
C ASP A 202 -22.48 5.10 -20.06
N PHE A 203 -21.24 5.01 -20.55
CA PHE A 203 -20.09 4.32 -19.97
C PHE A 203 -20.26 2.79 -19.88
N LEU A 204 -21.26 2.20 -20.51
CA LEU A 204 -21.53 0.75 -20.41
C LEU A 204 -20.89 -0.07 -21.53
N GLY A 205 -20.31 0.57 -22.54
CA GLY A 205 -19.69 -0.08 -23.68
C GLY A 205 -18.50 0.69 -24.21
N VAL A 206 -17.88 0.12 -25.24
CA VAL A 206 -16.75 0.73 -25.97
C VAL A 206 -17.24 1.29 -27.30
N ASP A 207 -16.97 2.58 -27.53
CA ASP A 207 -17.32 3.30 -28.75
C ASP A 207 -16.25 3.08 -29.85
N SER A 208 -14.99 3.35 -29.53
CA SER A 208 -13.91 3.31 -30.50
C SER A 208 -12.55 3.04 -29.88
N LEU A 209 -11.65 2.43 -30.67
CA LEU A 209 -10.22 2.36 -30.33
C LEU A 209 -9.57 3.72 -30.65
N VAL A 210 -9.06 4.39 -29.62
CA VAL A 210 -8.36 5.68 -29.78
C VAL A 210 -6.97 5.47 -30.34
N GLN A 211 -6.18 4.60 -29.68
CA GLN A 211 -4.83 4.24 -30.10
C GLN A 211 -4.28 3.02 -29.33
N THR A 212 -3.24 2.43 -29.89
CA THR A 212 -2.45 1.39 -29.26
C THR A 212 -1.08 1.95 -28.90
N LEU A 213 -0.70 1.84 -27.62
CA LEU A 213 0.58 2.30 -27.09
C LEU A 213 1.53 1.12 -26.90
N TRP A 214 2.82 1.42 -26.94
CA TRP A 214 3.93 0.56 -26.48
C TRP A 214 3.91 -0.85 -27.07
N VAL A 215 3.68 -0.95 -28.36
CA VAL A 215 3.64 -2.22 -29.11
C VAL A 215 4.86 -3.08 -28.81
N GLY A 216 4.64 -4.29 -28.30
CA GLY A 216 5.69 -5.25 -27.95
C GLY A 216 6.49 -4.91 -26.69
N GLN A 217 6.05 -3.96 -25.84
CA GLN A 217 6.81 -3.55 -24.66
C GLN A 217 6.35 -4.23 -23.35
N TYR A 218 5.33 -5.07 -23.40
CA TYR A 218 4.83 -5.89 -22.27
C TYR A 218 4.58 -5.06 -21.01
N ARG A 219 3.59 -4.15 -21.08
CA ARG A 219 3.17 -3.33 -19.95
C ARG A 219 1.78 -3.77 -19.44
N GLU A 220 1.63 -3.75 -18.11
CA GLU A 220 0.36 -4.07 -17.43
C GLU A 220 0.10 -3.10 -16.28
N ALA A 221 -0.97 -3.32 -15.50
CA ALA A 221 -1.35 -2.54 -14.34
C ALA A 221 -1.44 -1.02 -14.60
N PRO A 222 -2.17 -0.57 -15.65
CA PRO A 222 -2.27 0.84 -15.96
C PRO A 222 -3.01 1.61 -14.86
N ALA A 223 -2.53 2.83 -14.55
CA ALA A 223 -3.25 3.82 -13.76
C ALA A 223 -3.05 5.19 -14.39
N MET A 224 -4.16 5.88 -14.72
CA MET A 224 -4.13 7.18 -15.40
C MET A 224 -4.61 8.28 -14.46
N PHE A 225 -3.92 9.42 -14.52
CA PHE A 225 -4.36 10.66 -13.87
C PHE A 225 -3.99 11.88 -14.71
N LYS A 226 -4.60 13.03 -14.39
CA LYS A 226 -4.35 14.30 -15.06
C LYS A 226 -3.84 15.33 -14.05
N ARG A 227 -2.76 16.03 -14.36
CA ARG A 227 -2.19 17.08 -13.55
C ARG A 227 -1.87 18.30 -14.42
N ASN A 228 -2.48 19.45 -14.14
CA ASN A 228 -2.21 20.72 -14.84
C ASN A 228 -2.28 20.59 -16.38
N GLY A 229 -3.29 19.87 -16.88
CA GLY A 229 -3.48 19.66 -18.32
C GLY A 229 -2.62 18.56 -18.93
N VAL A 230 -1.71 17.94 -18.17
CA VAL A 230 -0.88 16.80 -18.63
C VAL A 230 -1.47 15.49 -18.10
N TYR A 231 -1.65 14.53 -18.97
CA TYR A 231 -2.04 13.16 -18.63
C TYR A 231 -0.78 12.35 -18.32
N PHE A 232 -0.86 11.58 -17.27
CA PHE A 232 0.16 10.61 -16.85
C PHE A 232 -0.46 9.22 -16.88
N LEU A 233 0.23 8.28 -17.48
CA LEU A 233 -0.15 6.87 -17.48
C LEU A 233 1.02 6.06 -16.89
N VAL A 234 0.83 5.56 -15.67
CA VAL A 234 1.81 4.70 -14.98
C VAL A 234 1.47 3.24 -15.23
N THR A 235 2.49 2.38 -15.28
CA THR A 235 2.35 0.95 -15.57
C THR A 235 3.47 0.16 -14.89
N SER A 236 3.28 -1.16 -14.76
CA SER A 236 4.34 -2.13 -14.45
C SER A 236 4.78 -2.90 -15.70
N GLY A 237 5.88 -3.65 -15.61
CA GLY A 237 6.22 -4.71 -16.56
C GLY A 237 5.38 -5.96 -16.32
N ALA A 238 5.23 -6.81 -17.33
CA ALA A 238 4.53 -8.07 -17.22
C ALA A 238 5.49 -9.17 -16.71
N THR A 239 5.66 -9.26 -15.40
CA THR A 239 6.57 -10.22 -14.71
C THR A 239 5.84 -11.14 -13.74
N GLY A 240 4.53 -11.33 -13.93
CA GLY A 240 3.68 -12.10 -13.01
C GLY A 240 3.64 -11.46 -11.62
N TRP A 241 3.88 -12.26 -10.57
CA TRP A 241 3.85 -11.77 -9.20
C TRP A 241 5.11 -11.01 -8.76
N ASP A 242 6.23 -11.14 -9.50
CA ASP A 242 7.48 -10.48 -9.14
C ASP A 242 7.43 -8.98 -9.40
N PRO A 243 7.74 -8.14 -8.40
CA PRO A 243 7.75 -6.70 -8.58
C PRO A 243 8.89 -6.28 -9.53
N ASN A 244 8.63 -5.22 -10.29
CA ASN A 244 9.54 -4.72 -11.30
C ASN A 244 9.57 -3.19 -11.34
N GLN A 245 10.41 -2.62 -12.23
CA GLN A 245 10.52 -1.19 -12.42
C GLN A 245 9.23 -0.61 -13.02
N GLY A 246 8.53 0.20 -12.23
CA GLY A 246 7.41 1.01 -12.70
C GLY A 246 7.87 2.03 -13.74
N LYS A 247 7.05 2.23 -14.77
CA LYS A 247 7.30 3.23 -15.81
C LYS A 247 6.05 4.06 -16.07
N TYR A 248 6.27 5.28 -16.54
CA TYR A 248 5.18 6.17 -16.92
C TYR A 248 5.47 6.83 -18.26
N ALA A 249 4.41 7.29 -18.90
CA ALA A 249 4.46 8.20 -20.04
C ALA A 249 3.50 9.36 -19.83
N THR A 250 3.66 10.43 -20.58
CA THR A 250 2.84 11.65 -20.51
C THR A 250 2.34 12.07 -21.88
N ALA A 251 1.19 12.75 -21.88
CA ALA A 251 0.63 13.39 -23.07
C ALA A 251 -0.14 14.66 -22.69
N THR A 252 -0.31 15.59 -23.62
CA THR A 252 -1.17 16.77 -23.44
C THR A 252 -2.61 16.52 -23.89
N SER A 253 -2.85 15.38 -24.55
CA SER A 253 -4.17 14.89 -24.93
C SER A 253 -4.16 13.36 -24.90
N ILE A 254 -5.25 12.73 -24.44
CA ILE A 254 -5.40 11.27 -24.44
C ILE A 254 -5.33 10.71 -25.87
N THR A 255 -5.83 11.47 -26.84
CA THR A 255 -5.82 11.11 -28.28
C THR A 255 -4.54 11.57 -29.01
N GLY A 256 -3.65 12.24 -28.30
CA GLY A 256 -2.42 12.79 -28.88
C GLY A 256 -1.23 11.85 -28.77
N THR A 257 -0.04 12.39 -29.03
CA THR A 257 1.22 11.64 -28.91
C THR A 257 1.63 11.50 -27.45
N TRP A 258 1.91 10.28 -27.03
CA TRP A 258 2.47 9.96 -25.73
C TRP A 258 4.00 9.97 -25.78
N SER A 259 4.63 10.41 -24.70
CA SER A 259 6.08 10.35 -24.54
C SER A 259 6.60 8.92 -24.53
N GLY A 260 7.90 8.74 -24.65
CA GLY A 260 8.56 7.48 -24.30
C GLY A 260 8.37 7.14 -22.83
N LEU A 261 8.56 5.87 -22.49
CA LEU A 261 8.46 5.37 -21.11
C LEU A 261 9.66 5.79 -20.27
N SER A 262 9.40 6.40 -19.11
CA SER A 262 10.38 6.80 -18.10
C SER A 262 10.17 6.02 -16.81
N ASN A 263 11.24 5.74 -16.06
CA ASN A 263 11.18 5.04 -14.79
C ASN A 263 10.65 5.95 -13.66
N PHE A 264 9.97 5.37 -12.66
CA PHE A 264 9.66 6.03 -11.39
C PHE A 264 9.81 5.04 -10.21
N GLY A 265 10.04 5.57 -9.01
CA GLY A 265 10.38 4.75 -7.86
C GLY A 265 11.75 4.06 -8.01
N ASP A 266 11.95 2.97 -7.29
CA ASP A 266 13.14 2.12 -7.42
C ASP A 266 12.93 0.98 -8.45
N ALA A 267 13.94 0.11 -8.60
CA ALA A 267 13.93 -1.00 -9.57
C ALA A 267 12.78 -2.01 -9.37
N THR A 268 12.08 -1.97 -8.24
CA THR A 268 10.94 -2.84 -7.91
C THR A 268 9.67 -2.07 -7.64
N THR A 269 9.68 -0.75 -7.82
CA THR A 269 8.58 0.15 -7.42
C THR A 269 8.21 -0.06 -5.94
N TYR A 270 9.26 -0.20 -5.10
CA TYR A 270 9.17 -0.52 -3.66
C TYR A 270 8.40 -1.81 -3.37
N ASP A 271 8.70 -2.87 -4.13
CA ASP A 271 8.05 -4.18 -4.10
C ASP A 271 6.53 -4.09 -4.33
N SER A 272 6.08 -3.20 -5.22
CA SER A 272 4.66 -3.02 -5.50
C SER A 272 4.35 -2.90 -7.00
N GLN A 273 3.11 -3.17 -7.34
CA GLN A 273 2.54 -2.96 -8.67
C GLN A 273 1.43 -1.91 -8.58
N SER A 274 1.37 -0.99 -9.55
CA SER A 274 0.35 0.06 -9.59
C SER A 274 -1.07 -0.51 -9.62
N ALA A 275 -1.98 0.09 -8.83
CA ALA A 275 -3.41 -0.16 -8.88
C ALA A 275 -4.18 1.09 -9.28
N TYR A 276 -3.82 2.23 -8.70
CA TYR A 276 -4.50 3.51 -8.91
C TYR A 276 -3.59 4.68 -8.56
N VAL A 277 -3.93 5.88 -9.03
CA VAL A 277 -3.39 7.15 -8.55
C VAL A 277 -4.55 8.04 -8.15
N LEU A 278 -4.64 8.36 -6.86
CA LEU A 278 -5.70 9.19 -6.29
C LEU A 278 -5.25 10.64 -6.17
N PRO A 279 -5.93 11.60 -6.84
CA PRO A 279 -5.78 13.02 -6.53
C PRO A 279 -6.44 13.31 -5.17
N ILE A 280 -5.68 13.88 -4.24
CA ILE A 280 -6.17 14.36 -2.94
C ILE A 280 -6.16 15.87 -3.01
N GLU A 281 -7.33 16.45 -3.29
CA GLU A 281 -7.52 17.88 -3.44
C GLU A 281 -7.94 18.48 -2.10
N GLY A 282 -7.20 19.45 -1.61
CA GLY A 282 -7.50 20.16 -0.38
C GLY A 282 -7.37 21.68 -0.51
N SER A 283 -7.52 22.39 0.61
CA SER A 283 -7.51 23.85 0.63
C SER A 283 -6.16 24.49 0.27
N SER A 284 -5.06 23.75 0.45
CA SER A 284 -3.68 24.28 0.28
C SER A 284 -2.94 23.65 -0.90
N SER A 285 -3.26 22.43 -1.26
CA SER A 285 -2.54 21.69 -2.29
C SER A 285 -3.37 20.57 -2.89
N THR A 286 -2.88 20.02 -4.00
CA THR A 286 -3.31 18.73 -4.54
C THR A 286 -2.12 17.79 -4.57
N THR A 287 -2.18 16.72 -3.81
CA THR A 287 -1.20 15.64 -3.87
C THR A 287 -1.78 14.45 -4.65
N TYR A 288 -0.94 13.81 -5.44
CA TYR A 288 -1.29 12.59 -6.18
C TYR A 288 -0.71 11.39 -5.42
N LEU A 289 -1.59 10.57 -4.87
CA LEU A 289 -1.23 9.38 -4.10
C LEU A 289 -1.16 8.17 -5.00
N TYR A 290 0.04 7.62 -5.18
CA TYR A 290 0.23 6.30 -5.76
C TYR A 290 -0.35 5.25 -4.81
N MET A 291 -1.17 4.37 -5.33
CA MET A 291 -1.71 3.21 -4.65
C MET A 291 -1.22 1.97 -5.38
N GLY A 292 -0.45 1.14 -4.69
CA GLY A 292 0.12 -0.08 -5.22
C GLY A 292 -0.20 -1.28 -4.35
N ASP A 293 -0.20 -2.46 -4.98
CA ASP A 293 -0.33 -3.74 -4.31
C ASP A 293 1.03 -4.43 -4.24
N ARG A 294 1.37 -4.92 -3.07
CA ARG A 294 2.51 -5.81 -2.84
C ARG A 294 1.98 -7.23 -2.84
N TRP A 295 2.06 -7.88 -4.00
CA TRP A 295 1.42 -9.18 -4.23
C TRP A 295 2.09 -10.31 -3.49
N ALA A 296 1.32 -11.08 -2.72
CA ALA A 296 1.79 -12.20 -1.91
C ALA A 296 2.38 -13.34 -2.74
N GLY A 297 2.00 -13.47 -4.00
CA GLY A 297 2.60 -14.43 -4.92
C GLY A 297 4.12 -14.31 -5.05
N ALA A 298 4.67 -13.10 -4.86
CA ALA A 298 6.12 -12.87 -4.89
C ALA A 298 6.88 -13.64 -3.79
N TRP A 299 6.24 -13.92 -2.65
CA TRP A 299 6.81 -14.75 -1.57
C TRP A 299 6.07 -16.06 -1.35
N SER A 300 5.35 -16.55 -2.39
CA SER A 300 4.58 -17.80 -2.36
C SER A 300 3.44 -17.81 -1.33
N GLY A 301 2.94 -16.64 -0.96
CA GLY A 301 1.74 -16.45 -0.15
C GLY A 301 0.46 -16.53 -0.99
N LYS A 302 -0.69 -16.60 -0.31
CA LYS A 302 -1.99 -16.52 -0.97
C LYS A 302 -2.26 -15.09 -1.42
N VAL A 303 -2.96 -14.91 -2.52
CA VAL A 303 -3.23 -13.56 -3.09
C VAL A 303 -3.86 -12.62 -2.06
N MET A 304 -4.72 -13.12 -1.18
CA MET A 304 -5.37 -12.30 -0.14
C MET A 304 -4.48 -11.95 1.07
N GLU A 305 -3.25 -12.45 1.10
CA GLU A 305 -2.19 -12.03 2.03
C GLU A 305 -1.39 -10.83 1.49
N SER A 306 -1.73 -10.35 0.30
CA SER A 306 -1.13 -9.16 -0.32
C SER A 306 -1.29 -7.93 0.57
N ARG A 307 -0.44 -6.92 0.36
CA ARG A 307 -0.31 -5.74 1.19
C ARG A 307 -0.38 -4.49 0.35
N TYR A 308 -0.52 -3.35 1.00
CA TYR A 308 -0.67 -2.06 0.33
C TYR A 308 0.60 -1.21 0.46
N VAL A 309 0.89 -0.48 -0.62
CA VAL A 309 1.94 0.54 -0.67
C VAL A 309 1.32 1.82 -1.22
N TRP A 310 1.20 2.84 -0.36
CA TRP A 310 0.66 4.15 -0.70
C TRP A 310 1.75 5.20 -0.54
N LEU A 311 2.07 5.93 -1.59
CA LEU A 311 3.17 6.90 -1.58
C LEU A 311 2.79 8.16 -2.36
N PRO A 312 3.12 9.35 -1.85
CA PRO A 312 2.92 10.59 -2.59
C PRO A 312 3.85 10.61 -3.81
N LEU A 313 3.30 11.03 -4.95
CA LEU A 313 4.06 11.30 -6.16
C LEU A 313 4.64 12.71 -6.10
N SER A 314 5.87 12.87 -6.57
CA SER A 314 6.56 14.15 -6.74
C SER A 314 6.74 14.45 -8.22
N PHE A 315 6.75 15.74 -8.58
CA PHE A 315 6.81 16.19 -9.97
C PHE A 315 7.97 17.17 -10.14
N PRO A 316 9.18 16.67 -10.48
CA PRO A 316 10.35 17.53 -10.71
C PRO A 316 10.15 18.53 -11.87
N SER A 317 9.26 18.21 -12.81
CA SER A 317 8.81 19.12 -13.88
C SER A 317 7.32 18.93 -14.17
N SER A 318 6.78 19.65 -15.16
CA SER A 318 5.38 19.48 -15.59
C SER A 318 5.08 18.10 -16.19
N THR A 319 6.09 17.40 -16.70
CA THR A 319 5.99 16.12 -17.39
C THR A 319 6.84 15.02 -16.76
N SER A 320 7.53 15.28 -15.65
CA SER A 320 8.33 14.28 -14.94
C SER A 320 7.68 13.89 -13.61
N LEU A 321 7.85 12.64 -13.26
CA LEU A 321 7.28 11.98 -12.10
C LEU A 321 8.38 11.25 -11.33
N SER A 322 8.39 11.36 -10.03
CA SER A 322 9.23 10.57 -9.13
C SER A 322 8.44 10.13 -7.90
N MET A 323 8.94 9.13 -7.22
CA MET A 323 8.35 8.56 -6.00
C MET A 323 9.47 8.12 -5.08
N SER A 324 9.34 8.40 -3.77
CA SER A 324 10.29 8.01 -2.74
C SER A 324 9.61 7.17 -1.67
N TRP A 325 10.34 6.23 -1.11
CA TRP A 325 9.83 5.38 -0.03
C TRP A 325 9.64 6.17 1.26
N GLY A 326 8.58 5.82 1.96
CA GLY A 326 8.35 6.11 3.37
C GLY A 326 7.57 4.99 4.00
N SER A 327 8.02 4.48 5.15
CA SER A 327 7.30 3.42 5.87
C SER A 327 5.98 3.91 6.44
N ASN A 328 5.87 5.21 6.70
CA ASN A 328 4.67 5.88 7.17
C ASN A 328 4.26 6.99 6.22
N VAL A 329 2.97 7.13 5.98
CA VAL A 329 2.39 8.21 5.19
C VAL A 329 1.40 8.99 6.05
N SER A 330 1.67 10.27 6.21
CA SER A 330 0.76 11.22 6.85
C SER A 330 -0.17 11.80 5.80
N LEU A 331 -1.47 11.72 6.05
CA LEU A 331 -2.54 12.14 5.16
C LEU A 331 -3.39 13.23 5.82
N ASP A 332 -3.52 14.37 5.15
CA ASP A 332 -4.48 15.42 5.51
C ASP A 332 -5.34 15.75 4.29
N THR A 333 -6.55 15.19 4.27
CA THR A 333 -7.50 15.38 3.17
C THR A 333 -8.11 16.77 3.13
N SER A 334 -8.02 17.54 4.21
CA SER A 334 -8.56 18.92 4.29
C SER A 334 -7.62 19.92 3.61
N THR A 335 -6.33 19.77 3.80
CA THR A 335 -5.30 20.58 3.14
C THR A 335 -4.81 20.02 1.82
N GLY A 336 -5.06 18.74 1.55
CA GLY A 336 -4.55 18.01 0.39
C GLY A 336 -3.07 17.64 0.51
N THR A 337 -2.52 17.67 1.73
CA THR A 337 -1.12 17.39 1.99
C THR A 337 -0.91 15.90 2.28
N VAL A 338 0.05 15.30 1.59
CA VAL A 338 0.50 13.92 1.87
C VAL A 338 2.01 13.91 1.95
N THR A 339 2.55 13.36 3.02
CA THR A 339 4.00 13.22 3.20
C THR A 339 4.35 11.80 3.57
N ALA A 340 5.42 11.28 2.97
CA ALA A 340 5.99 9.99 3.30
C ALA A 340 7.25 10.18 4.16
N SER A 341 7.40 9.37 5.20
CA SER A 341 8.54 9.40 6.09
C SER A 341 8.94 7.97 6.52
N SER A 342 10.20 7.81 6.86
CA SER A 342 10.70 6.60 7.52
C SER A 342 11.28 7.03 8.87
N PRO A 343 10.45 7.02 9.93
CA PRO A 343 10.88 7.45 11.25
C PRO A 343 12.02 6.55 11.74
N ALA A 344 12.86 7.11 12.61
CA ALA A 344 13.86 6.34 13.32
C ALA A 344 13.20 5.20 14.12
N ILE A 345 13.95 4.13 14.39
CA ILE A 345 13.46 3.01 15.18
C ILE A 345 13.05 3.50 16.58
N ASP A 346 11.81 3.22 16.93
CA ASP A 346 11.28 3.46 18.26
C ASP A 346 11.80 2.36 19.21
N THR A 347 12.80 2.69 20.02
CA THR A 347 13.39 1.74 20.97
C THR A 347 12.45 1.33 22.11
N ASN A 348 11.26 1.91 22.22
CA ASN A 348 10.23 1.51 23.17
C ASN A 348 9.23 0.48 22.59
N ALA A 349 9.20 0.35 21.26
CA ALA A 349 8.28 -0.53 20.57
C ALA A 349 8.87 -1.92 20.32
N TYR A 350 7.98 -2.88 20.06
CA TYR A 350 8.31 -4.19 19.50
C TYR A 350 8.04 -4.22 18.01
N TYR A 351 8.78 -5.06 17.28
CA TYR A 351 8.71 -5.22 15.84
C TYR A 351 8.68 -6.69 15.45
N ILE A 352 7.95 -6.99 14.39
CA ILE A 352 8.17 -8.21 13.60
C ILE A 352 9.29 -7.91 12.60
N LEU A 353 10.30 -8.75 12.56
CA LEU A 353 11.35 -8.74 11.54
C LEU A 353 10.92 -9.68 10.42
N GLU A 354 10.35 -9.15 9.35
CA GLU A 354 9.82 -9.95 8.26
C GLU A 354 10.83 -10.09 7.13
N ASN A 355 11.15 -11.34 6.76
CA ASN A 355 12.05 -11.62 5.66
C ASN A 355 11.42 -11.25 4.31
N ARG A 356 12.15 -10.47 3.49
CA ARG A 356 11.67 -9.99 2.18
C ARG A 356 11.40 -11.15 1.21
N ASN A 357 12.21 -12.22 1.25
CA ASN A 357 12.11 -13.33 0.33
C ASN A 357 10.93 -14.26 0.62
N GLY A 358 10.72 -14.57 1.90
CA GLY A 358 9.72 -15.54 2.35
C GLY A 358 8.43 -14.93 2.88
N GLY A 359 8.41 -13.60 3.15
CA GLY A 359 7.27 -12.94 3.80
C GLY A 359 6.99 -13.47 5.21
N LYS A 360 7.98 -14.02 5.90
CA LYS A 360 7.87 -14.67 7.20
C LYS A 360 8.62 -13.92 8.28
N ALA A 361 8.15 -14.06 9.52
CA ALA A 361 8.75 -13.45 10.70
C ALA A 361 10.00 -14.23 11.16
N LEU A 362 11.02 -13.51 11.62
CA LEU A 362 12.12 -14.09 12.39
C LEU A 362 11.55 -14.59 13.73
N ASN A 363 11.73 -15.86 14.03
CA ASN A 363 11.15 -16.57 15.15
C ASN A 363 12.24 -17.31 15.93
N VAL A 364 12.05 -17.49 17.24
CA VAL A 364 12.81 -18.46 18.01
C VAL A 364 12.21 -19.85 17.79
N LEU A 365 13.03 -20.79 17.37
CA LEU A 365 12.63 -22.18 17.09
C LEU A 365 11.83 -22.75 18.25
N ASN A 366 10.67 -23.36 17.93
CA ASN A 366 9.74 -23.94 18.91
C ASN A 366 9.29 -22.95 20.01
N GLN A 367 9.38 -21.63 19.79
CA GLN A 367 9.09 -20.61 20.78
C GLN A 367 9.92 -20.78 22.09
N GLY A 368 11.13 -21.30 21.95
CA GLY A 368 12.03 -21.55 23.07
C GLY A 368 12.42 -20.28 23.84
N THR A 369 12.87 -20.45 25.08
CA THR A 369 13.31 -19.33 25.93
C THR A 369 14.67 -19.59 26.58
N ALA A 370 15.34 -20.68 26.18
CA ALA A 370 16.67 -21.05 26.70
C ALA A 370 17.80 -20.28 25.96
N ASP A 371 18.99 -20.24 26.58
CA ASP A 371 20.21 -19.85 25.88
C ASP A 371 20.55 -20.93 24.85
N GLY A 372 20.95 -20.50 23.66
CA GLY A 372 21.28 -21.39 22.54
C GLY A 372 20.09 -21.89 21.73
N ASP A 373 18.88 -21.36 21.96
CA ASP A 373 17.77 -21.69 21.05
C ASP A 373 18.00 -20.98 19.70
N ASP A 374 17.96 -21.75 18.63
CA ASP A 374 18.16 -21.30 17.26
C ASP A 374 17.05 -20.37 16.78
N LEU A 375 17.35 -19.54 15.81
CA LEU A 375 16.37 -18.74 15.12
C LEU A 375 16.05 -19.33 13.74
N GLU A 376 14.78 -19.17 13.35
CA GLU A 376 14.22 -19.59 12.07
C GLU A 376 13.34 -18.49 11.49
N GLN A 377 12.90 -18.65 10.25
CA GLN A 377 11.72 -17.92 9.77
C GLN A 377 10.46 -18.78 9.92
N TYR A 378 9.36 -18.17 10.34
CA TYR A 378 8.06 -18.81 10.46
C TYR A 378 6.93 -17.86 10.08
N ILE A 379 5.77 -18.40 9.65
CA ILE A 379 4.61 -17.54 9.39
C ILE A 379 4.35 -16.65 10.62
N ASP A 380 4.03 -15.39 10.39
CA ASP A 380 3.64 -14.50 11.48
C ASP A 380 2.36 -15.00 12.12
N SER A 381 2.48 -15.46 13.36
CA SER A 381 1.39 -16.00 14.19
C SER A 381 1.08 -15.10 15.38
N GLY A 382 1.68 -13.92 15.45
CA GLY A 382 1.53 -12.98 16.56
C GLY A 382 2.22 -13.43 17.85
N TRP A 383 3.07 -14.46 17.82
CA TRP A 383 3.74 -14.98 19.01
C TRP A 383 4.79 -14.00 19.55
N TYR A 384 4.98 -13.97 20.87
CA TYR A 384 6.00 -13.13 21.49
C TYR A 384 7.43 -13.56 21.10
N SER A 385 7.63 -14.82 20.71
CA SER A 385 8.90 -15.32 20.16
C SER A 385 9.25 -14.72 18.79
N GLN A 386 8.29 -14.07 18.11
CA GLN A 386 8.46 -13.39 16.84
C GLN A 386 8.61 -11.87 16.99
N GLN A 387 8.55 -11.35 18.22
CA GLN A 387 8.53 -9.92 18.50
C GLN A 387 9.85 -9.47 19.14
N TRP A 388 10.43 -8.43 18.55
CA TRP A 388 11.79 -8.00 18.84
C TRP A 388 11.85 -6.52 19.19
N LYS A 389 12.64 -6.16 20.17
CA LYS A 389 12.88 -4.79 20.60
C LYS A 389 14.33 -4.41 20.36
N PHE A 390 14.56 -3.22 19.83
CA PHE A 390 15.89 -2.68 19.60
C PHE A 390 16.33 -1.89 20.83
N VAL A 391 17.47 -2.27 21.40
CA VAL A 391 18.09 -1.59 22.53
C VAL A 391 19.42 -1.02 22.07
N SER A 392 19.68 0.27 22.27
CA SER A 392 20.93 0.89 21.83
C SER A 392 22.15 0.22 22.46
N ALA A 393 23.12 -0.13 21.63
CA ALA A 393 24.44 -0.62 22.04
C ALA A 393 25.56 0.42 21.80
N GLY A 394 25.16 1.68 21.49
CA GLY A 394 26.07 2.79 21.17
C GLY A 394 26.65 2.72 19.76
N SER A 395 27.17 3.86 19.28
CA SER A 395 27.84 3.97 17.99
C SER A 395 27.03 3.46 16.78
N GLY A 396 25.69 3.59 16.81
CA GLY A 396 24.81 3.14 15.73
C GLY A 396 24.53 1.64 15.72
N TYR A 397 24.91 0.91 16.76
CA TYR A 397 24.58 -0.50 16.94
C TYR A 397 23.43 -0.70 17.92
N TYR A 398 22.74 -1.82 17.75
CA TYR A 398 21.62 -2.25 18.58
C TYR A 398 21.83 -3.69 19.07
N LYS A 399 21.37 -3.97 20.28
CA LYS A 399 20.99 -5.30 20.74
C LYS A 399 19.55 -5.53 20.36
N ILE A 400 19.21 -6.70 19.84
CA ILE A 400 17.86 -7.03 19.39
C ILE A 400 17.31 -8.08 20.35
N MET A 401 16.37 -7.66 21.20
CA MET A 401 15.86 -8.42 22.34
C MET A 401 14.51 -9.06 22.01
N ASN A 402 14.40 -10.36 22.26
CA ASN A 402 13.14 -11.10 22.11
C ASN A 402 12.13 -10.73 23.19
N ARG A 403 10.87 -10.60 22.83
CA ARG A 403 9.79 -10.25 23.78
C ARG A 403 9.44 -11.37 24.74
N ALA A 404 9.52 -12.65 24.32
CA ALA A 404 9.16 -13.80 25.14
C ALA A 404 10.22 -14.13 26.17
N SER A 405 11.50 -14.13 25.75
CA SER A 405 12.63 -14.61 26.59
C SER A 405 13.44 -13.48 27.23
N GLY A 406 13.37 -12.25 26.70
CA GLY A 406 14.26 -11.16 27.06
C GLY A 406 15.71 -11.35 26.61
N LYS A 407 16.00 -12.39 25.80
CA LYS A 407 17.33 -12.71 25.29
C LYS A 407 17.64 -11.96 24.00
N LEU A 408 18.92 -11.90 23.65
CA LEU A 408 19.42 -11.15 22.50
C LEU A 408 19.73 -12.06 21.32
N ILE A 409 19.51 -11.56 20.11
CA ILE A 409 20.01 -12.21 18.88
C ILE A 409 21.53 -12.18 18.90
N GLY A 410 22.16 -13.32 18.74
CA GLY A 410 23.61 -13.48 18.66
C GLY A 410 24.02 -14.48 17.58
N VAL A 411 25.30 -14.50 17.28
CA VAL A 411 25.91 -15.53 16.44
C VAL A 411 26.44 -16.63 17.35
N GLU A 412 26.06 -17.88 17.07
CA GLU A 412 26.47 -19.06 17.81
C GLU A 412 27.99 -19.07 18.06
N SER A 413 28.37 -19.19 19.34
CA SER A 413 29.76 -19.22 19.79
C SER A 413 30.62 -18.05 19.27
N GLY A 414 30.03 -16.94 18.81
CA GLY A 414 30.73 -15.82 18.20
C GLY A 414 31.48 -16.20 16.90
N SER A 415 31.04 -17.24 16.22
CA SER A 415 31.65 -17.73 14.98
C SER A 415 31.77 -16.63 13.91
N THR A 416 32.82 -16.69 13.11
CA THR A 416 33.05 -15.76 11.97
C THR A 416 32.75 -16.41 10.62
N ALA A 417 32.36 -17.68 10.60
CA ALA A 417 32.11 -18.43 9.37
C ALA A 417 30.77 -18.01 8.70
N ASP A 418 30.71 -18.12 7.37
CA ASP A 418 29.43 -18.17 6.65
C ASP A 418 28.69 -19.44 7.04
N GLY A 419 27.37 -19.36 7.25
CA GLY A 419 26.55 -20.47 7.68
C GLY A 419 26.48 -20.67 9.19
N ALA A 420 27.18 -19.87 9.99
CA ALA A 420 27.03 -19.95 11.46
C ALA A 420 25.59 -19.58 11.87
N ILE A 421 25.05 -20.36 12.78
CA ILE A 421 23.67 -20.26 13.25
C ILE A 421 23.47 -18.92 13.99
N ILE A 422 22.30 -18.35 13.82
CA ILE A 422 21.80 -17.25 14.64
C ILE A 422 20.94 -17.84 15.73
N GLU A 423 21.28 -17.53 16.97
CA GLU A 423 20.62 -18.04 18.17
C GLU A 423 20.19 -16.90 19.09
N GLN A 424 19.38 -17.19 20.09
CA GLN A 424 19.17 -16.29 21.22
C GLN A 424 20.06 -16.66 22.40
N TRP A 425 20.56 -15.64 23.11
CA TRP A 425 21.38 -15.81 24.31
C TRP A 425 21.18 -14.66 25.29
N ALA A 426 21.40 -14.92 26.59
CA ALA A 426 21.46 -13.86 27.58
C ALA A 426 22.48 -12.78 27.19
N ASP A 427 22.28 -11.55 27.66
CA ASP A 427 23.19 -10.44 27.35
C ASP A 427 24.57 -10.70 27.94
N GLY A 428 25.51 -11.10 27.10
CA GLY A 428 26.91 -11.34 27.45
C GLY A 428 27.82 -10.13 27.23
N GLY A 429 27.27 -9.02 26.70
CA GLY A 429 28.05 -7.83 26.33
C GLY A 429 28.94 -8.03 25.10
N TRP A 430 28.78 -9.13 24.36
CA TRP A 430 29.62 -9.50 23.22
C TRP A 430 29.24 -8.74 21.95
N THR A 431 30.24 -8.39 21.14
CA THR A 431 30.01 -7.72 19.85
C THR A 431 29.26 -8.61 18.83
N SER A 432 29.28 -9.94 19.02
CA SER A 432 28.47 -10.89 18.24
C SER A 432 26.95 -10.77 18.48
N GLN A 433 26.53 -10.08 19.56
CA GLN A 433 25.15 -9.74 19.87
C GLN A 433 24.76 -8.32 19.43
N HIS A 434 25.69 -7.58 18.80
CA HIS A 434 25.45 -6.20 18.36
C HIS A 434 25.24 -6.14 16.85
N TRP A 435 24.21 -5.41 16.44
CA TRP A 435 23.75 -5.35 15.05
C TRP A 435 23.60 -3.92 14.58
N GLN A 436 24.07 -3.63 13.38
CA GLN A 436 23.83 -2.38 12.68
C GLN A 436 22.69 -2.59 11.69
N ILE A 437 21.79 -1.62 11.63
CA ILE A 437 20.72 -1.58 10.62
C ILE A 437 21.28 -0.84 9.43
N VAL A 438 21.34 -1.53 8.29
CA VAL A 438 21.85 -1.00 7.03
C VAL A 438 20.70 -0.97 6.02
N ASP A 439 20.64 0.08 5.22
CA ASP A 439 19.63 0.17 4.14
C ASP A 439 19.78 -1.01 3.17
N GLY A 440 18.69 -1.72 2.95
CA GLY A 440 18.59 -2.85 2.02
C GLY A 440 17.90 -2.48 0.70
N GLY A 441 17.48 -1.22 0.54
CA GLY A 441 16.69 -0.76 -0.61
C GLY A 441 15.20 -1.16 -0.53
N ALA A 442 14.36 -0.53 -1.33
CA ALA A 442 12.91 -0.80 -1.42
C ALA A 442 12.16 -0.75 -0.08
N GLY A 443 12.66 0.03 0.90
CA GLY A 443 12.11 0.09 2.25
C GLY A 443 12.45 -1.11 3.12
N ASN A 444 13.39 -1.94 2.68
CA ASN A 444 13.94 -3.03 3.46
C ASN A 444 15.28 -2.61 4.08
N PHE A 445 15.74 -3.39 5.06
CA PHE A 445 17.05 -3.20 5.71
C PHE A 445 17.75 -4.55 5.87
N LYS A 446 19.04 -4.49 6.18
CA LYS A 446 19.87 -5.62 6.53
C LYS A 446 20.35 -5.47 7.98
N LEU A 447 20.49 -6.58 8.68
CA LEU A 447 21.03 -6.63 10.03
C LEU A 447 22.50 -7.10 9.95
N LYS A 448 23.43 -6.13 10.09
CA LYS A 448 24.87 -6.37 9.96
C LYS A 448 25.50 -6.57 11.33
N ASN A 449 26.15 -7.72 11.55
CA ASN A 449 26.80 -8.04 12.80
C ASN A 449 28.04 -7.17 13.03
N ARG A 450 28.23 -6.69 14.26
CA ARG A 450 29.38 -5.84 14.64
C ARG A 450 30.72 -6.58 14.64
N ALA A 451 30.73 -7.86 15.06
CA ALA A 451 31.93 -8.65 15.15
C ALA A 451 32.42 -9.16 13.80
N THR A 452 31.49 -9.59 12.94
CA THR A 452 31.81 -10.33 11.71
C THR A 452 31.59 -9.53 10.43
N SER A 453 30.86 -8.41 10.50
CA SER A 453 30.35 -7.63 9.35
C SER A 453 29.44 -8.43 8.42
N LYS A 454 29.00 -9.63 8.80
CA LYS A 454 28.06 -10.47 8.04
C LYS A 454 26.60 -10.09 8.34
N ILE A 455 25.70 -10.58 7.52
CA ILE A 455 24.28 -10.22 7.53
C ILE A 455 23.45 -11.42 8.00
N ILE A 456 22.35 -11.20 8.74
CA ILE A 456 21.37 -12.26 9.02
C ILE A 456 20.72 -12.69 7.72
N ASP A 457 20.82 -13.97 7.42
CA ASP A 457 20.43 -14.63 6.17
C ASP A 457 19.48 -15.79 6.49
N ILE A 458 18.46 -16.02 5.64
CA ILE A 458 17.70 -17.26 5.68
C ILE A 458 18.36 -18.29 4.76
N SER A 459 18.86 -19.36 5.35
CA SER A 459 19.62 -20.39 4.70
C SER A 459 18.96 -20.92 3.42
N GLY A 460 19.75 -21.02 2.33
CA GLY A 460 19.29 -21.52 1.04
C GLY A 460 18.20 -20.66 0.39
N ALA A 461 18.04 -19.41 0.81
CA ALA A 461 16.95 -18.53 0.38
C ALA A 461 15.56 -19.20 0.49
N SER A 462 15.36 -20.02 1.52
CA SER A 462 14.12 -20.74 1.77
C SER A 462 12.93 -19.77 1.85
N LYS A 463 11.77 -20.18 1.35
CA LYS A 463 10.48 -19.52 1.55
C LYS A 463 9.57 -20.34 2.49
N ALA A 464 10.02 -21.50 2.96
CA ALA A 464 9.25 -22.37 3.84
C ALA A 464 9.33 -21.93 5.32
N ASN A 465 8.35 -22.36 6.14
CA ASN A 465 8.48 -22.33 7.58
C ASN A 465 9.65 -23.21 8.01
N GLY A 466 10.36 -22.85 9.07
CA GLY A 466 11.51 -23.60 9.56
C GLY A 466 12.81 -23.32 8.81
N GLY A 467 12.84 -22.34 7.91
CA GLY A 467 14.09 -21.92 7.27
C GLY A 467 15.04 -21.32 8.32
N ALA A 468 16.20 -21.95 8.53
CA ALA A 468 17.16 -21.56 9.56
C ALA A 468 17.73 -20.16 9.31
N ALA A 469 17.85 -19.36 10.37
CA ALA A 469 18.56 -18.09 10.34
C ALA A 469 20.05 -18.35 10.58
N ILE A 470 20.87 -17.84 9.68
CA ILE A 470 22.33 -17.96 9.71
C ILE A 470 22.96 -16.58 9.51
N GLN A 471 24.24 -16.43 9.77
CA GLN A 471 24.99 -15.30 9.22
C GLN A 471 25.61 -15.68 7.87
N TRP A 472 25.64 -14.72 6.95
CA TRP A 472 26.29 -14.89 5.65
C TRP A 472 26.91 -13.60 5.15
N THR A 473 27.95 -13.72 4.31
CA THR A 473 28.50 -12.57 3.60
C THR A 473 27.41 -11.89 2.78
N ASP A 474 27.36 -10.55 2.81
CA ASP A 474 26.36 -9.77 2.06
C ASP A 474 26.48 -10.02 0.55
N ASN A 475 25.48 -10.65 -0.02
CA ASN A 475 25.38 -10.96 -1.46
C ASN A 475 24.23 -10.21 -2.15
N GLY A 476 23.50 -9.34 -1.41
CA GLY A 476 22.36 -8.59 -1.90
C GLY A 476 21.06 -9.40 -2.06
N GLY A 477 21.03 -10.67 -1.64
CA GLY A 477 19.88 -11.55 -1.73
C GLY A 477 18.67 -11.04 -0.94
N LYS A 478 17.44 -11.31 -1.45
CA LYS A 478 16.20 -10.94 -0.74
C LYS A 478 16.07 -11.66 0.61
N ASN A 479 16.68 -12.85 0.78
CA ASN A 479 16.74 -13.62 2.02
C ASN A 479 17.61 -12.97 3.12
N GLN A 480 18.41 -11.96 2.77
CA GLN A 480 19.20 -11.13 3.68
C GLN A 480 18.52 -9.78 4.01
N GLN A 481 17.35 -9.55 3.48
CA GLN A 481 16.64 -8.27 3.60
C GLN A 481 15.35 -8.45 4.41
N TRP A 482 15.08 -7.47 5.27
CA TRP A 482 14.06 -7.55 6.29
C TRP A 482 13.20 -6.29 6.29
N ARG A 483 11.94 -6.43 6.66
CA ARG A 483 11.03 -5.32 6.95
C ARG A 483 10.80 -5.22 8.45
N LEU A 484 10.70 -3.99 8.96
CA LEU A 484 10.29 -3.72 10.34
C LEU A 484 8.80 -3.41 10.35
N LEU A 485 8.02 -4.30 10.92
CA LEU A 485 6.60 -4.10 11.14
C LEU A 485 6.39 -3.83 12.63
N LYS A 486 5.99 -2.60 12.97
CA LYS A 486 5.76 -2.22 14.36
C LYS A 486 4.55 -2.98 14.89
N VAL A 487 4.70 -3.59 16.07
CA VAL A 487 3.60 -4.26 16.78
C VAL A 487 2.79 -3.20 17.52
N GLU A 488 1.48 -3.24 17.36
CA GLU A 488 0.53 -2.36 18.03
C GLU A 488 0.30 -2.76 19.50
#